data_09f3bdadc204f4a19d27987762e65c3d
#
_entry.id   09f3bdadc204f4a19d27987762e65c3d
#
_cell.length_a   1.000
_cell.length_b   1.000
_cell.length_c   1.000
_cell.angle_alpha   90.00
_cell.angle_beta   90.00
_cell.angle_gamma   90.00
#
_symmetry.space_group_name_H-M   'P 1'
#
loop_
_entity.id
_entity.type
_entity.pdbx_description
1 polymer ?
#
loop_
_entity_poly.entity_id
_entity_poly.type
_entity_poly.pdbx_seq_one_letter_code
_entity_poly.pdbx_strand_id
1 'polypeptide(L)'
;MSKINELQLAKELIKFPSITPVDAGVMKFLEKKLKKLGFKTKIIEFKEKNFKPVKNLYAKIGNKEPNFCYAGHLDVVPPGNLNDWVVNPFKPTIKQGHLIGRGANDMKSSIAAFVSAVSIFLNKNHKFNGSISLLITGDEEGDAINGTKKVVDYLKKKKEKISFCLVGEPTNPNKLGEMIKIGRRGSLTGKLIIDGIQGHVAYPQRANNPSTALVQILNELKKIKFDNGTKDFQPTNLEITKINIDNSADNVIPGLANAKFNIRFNNKHSSNSLKKKINKIIKKISSKNKSKYKIDYSVSGEAFLTKPNKTTFMIRDIIKKITKIKPQLSTTGGTSDARFIRKIAPCLEFGLVGKTMHKVDEAVSLSDLKKLTLIYSNILQNYFK
;
A
#
# COMPACT_ATOMS: atom_id res chain seq x y z
N MET A 1 21.07 23.89 11.88
CA MET A 1 20.17 22.88 12.50
C MET A 1 20.96 21.61 12.76
N SER A 2 20.67 20.84 13.84
CA SER A 2 21.36 19.57 14.06
C SER A 2 20.98 18.55 13.00
N LYS A 3 21.98 17.86 12.46
CA LYS A 3 21.75 16.76 11.50
C LYS A 3 21.03 15.60 12.21
N ILE A 4 19.93 15.13 11.65
CA ILE A 4 19.22 13.95 12.14
C ILE A 4 19.92 12.70 11.60
N ASN A 5 20.26 11.77 12.49
CA ASN A 5 20.81 10.48 12.10
C ASN A 5 19.67 9.51 11.75
N GLU A 6 19.71 8.94 10.54
CA GLU A 6 18.67 8.05 10.03
C GLU A 6 18.51 6.76 10.83
N LEU A 7 19.61 6.17 11.27
CA LEU A 7 19.59 4.93 12.05
C LEU A 7 18.98 5.17 13.44
N GLN A 8 19.40 6.26 14.10
CA GLN A 8 18.87 6.61 15.40
C GLN A 8 17.37 6.90 15.34
N LEU A 9 16.92 7.67 14.31
CA LEU A 9 15.51 7.97 14.14
C LEU A 9 14.70 6.70 13.79
N ALA A 10 15.22 5.81 12.94
CA ALA A 10 14.58 4.53 12.64
C ALA A 10 14.38 3.69 13.91
N LYS A 11 15.43 3.56 14.74
CA LYS A 11 15.34 2.88 16.05
C LYS A 11 14.28 3.52 16.95
N GLU A 12 14.22 4.84 17.02
CA GLU A 12 13.21 5.54 17.82
C GLU A 12 11.80 5.29 17.31
N LEU A 13 11.56 5.30 15.99
CA LEU A 13 10.25 5.03 15.40
C LEU A 13 9.78 3.58 15.60
N ILE A 14 10.69 2.60 15.50
CA ILE A 14 10.36 1.18 15.67
C ILE A 14 9.90 0.87 17.10
N LYS A 15 10.39 1.59 18.10
CA LYS A 15 9.97 1.40 19.51
C LYS A 15 8.48 1.61 19.77
N PHE A 16 7.79 2.31 18.90
CA PHE A 16 6.34 2.49 19.02
C PHE A 16 5.60 1.30 18.41
N PRO A 17 4.82 0.53 19.20
CA PRO A 17 4.03 -0.59 18.71
C PRO A 17 2.74 -0.08 18.03
N SER A 18 2.92 0.69 16.95
CA SER A 18 1.84 1.31 16.18
C SER A 18 1.17 0.28 15.23
N ILE A 19 0.68 -0.81 15.83
CA ILE A 19 -0.07 -1.85 15.10
C ILE A 19 -1.40 -1.25 14.62
N THR A 20 -1.63 -1.29 13.32
CA THR A 20 -2.80 -0.66 12.69
C THR A 20 -4.11 -1.02 13.39
N PRO A 21 -5.00 -0.08 13.68
CA PRO A 21 -4.94 1.37 13.45
C PRO A 21 -4.45 2.18 14.68
N VAL A 22 -3.69 1.55 15.60
CA VAL A 22 -3.23 2.17 16.86
C VAL A 22 -2.02 3.06 16.61
N ASP A 23 -2.10 4.35 16.99
CA ASP A 23 -1.00 5.31 16.83
C ASP A 23 0.17 5.08 17.80
N ALA A 24 -0.09 4.57 19.00
CA ALA A 24 0.90 4.38 20.08
C ALA A 24 1.77 5.64 20.39
N GLY A 25 1.39 6.83 19.92
CA GLY A 25 2.12 8.08 20.14
C GLY A 25 3.16 8.43 19.08
N VAL A 26 3.35 7.59 18.06
CA VAL A 26 4.38 7.75 17.04
C VAL A 26 4.19 9.00 16.17
N MET A 27 2.94 9.40 15.87
CA MET A 27 2.67 10.62 15.10
C MET A 27 3.14 11.88 15.85
N LYS A 28 2.85 11.95 17.15
CA LYS A 28 3.30 13.07 17.99
C LYS A 28 4.81 13.11 18.15
N PHE A 29 5.44 11.94 18.20
CA PHE A 29 6.90 11.84 18.24
C PHE A 29 7.53 12.38 16.96
N LEU A 30 7.07 11.93 15.77
CA LEU A 30 7.57 12.43 14.50
C LEU A 30 7.29 13.93 14.32
N GLU A 31 6.10 14.40 14.73
CA GLU A 31 5.74 15.81 14.71
C GLU A 31 6.78 16.66 15.44
N LYS A 32 7.19 16.26 16.67
CA LYS A 32 8.21 16.97 17.45
C LYS A 32 9.55 17.06 16.72
N LYS A 33 9.97 15.99 16.03
CA LYS A 33 11.21 15.98 15.23
C LYS A 33 11.11 16.93 14.04
N LEU A 34 9.98 16.96 13.34
CA LEU A 34 9.76 17.86 12.20
C LEU A 34 9.65 19.33 12.62
N LYS A 35 9.01 19.64 13.74
CA LYS A 35 8.98 21.00 14.32
C LYS A 35 10.40 21.53 14.60
N LYS A 36 11.33 20.70 15.10
CA LYS A 36 12.72 21.07 15.31
C LYS A 36 13.48 21.38 14.02
N LEU A 37 13.01 20.86 12.87
CA LEU A 37 13.52 21.19 11.53
C LEU A 37 12.82 22.40 10.90
N GLY A 38 11.90 23.07 11.62
CA GLY A 38 11.18 24.25 11.14
C GLY A 38 9.91 23.97 10.34
N PHE A 39 9.41 22.74 10.34
CA PHE A 39 8.14 22.42 9.68
C PHE A 39 6.95 22.98 10.46
N LYS A 40 5.99 23.54 9.72
CA LYS A 40 4.62 23.71 10.21
C LYS A 40 3.92 22.35 10.11
N THR A 41 3.33 21.89 11.21
CA THR A 41 2.79 20.53 11.32
C THR A 41 1.33 20.55 11.74
N LYS A 42 0.58 19.54 11.31
CA LYS A 42 -0.81 19.32 11.73
C LYS A 42 -1.06 17.82 11.85
N ILE A 43 -1.38 17.35 13.05
CA ILE A 43 -1.97 16.03 13.27
C ILE A 43 -3.47 16.15 12.97
N ILE A 44 -3.98 15.27 12.13
CA ILE A 44 -5.37 15.24 11.67
C ILE A 44 -5.91 13.86 11.99
N GLU A 45 -6.95 13.80 12.80
CA GLU A 45 -7.63 12.57 13.14
C GLU A 45 -8.93 12.45 12.34
N PHE A 46 -9.15 11.29 11.72
CA PHE A 46 -10.40 10.96 11.07
C PHE A 46 -11.04 9.74 11.70
N LYS A 47 -12.38 9.75 11.76
CA LYS A 47 -13.18 8.63 12.23
C LYS A 47 -14.39 8.47 11.32
N GLU A 48 -14.45 7.35 10.63
CA GLU A 48 -15.65 6.93 9.87
C GLU A 48 -16.53 6.05 10.77
N LYS A 49 -17.84 6.04 10.52
CA LYS A 49 -18.79 5.18 11.26
C LYS A 49 -18.35 3.72 11.14
N ASN A 50 -18.36 2.99 12.25
CA ASN A 50 -17.93 1.60 12.39
C ASN A 50 -16.42 1.32 12.23
N PHE A 51 -15.58 2.37 12.16
CA PHE A 51 -14.12 2.23 12.11
C PHE A 51 -13.46 2.94 13.29
N LYS A 52 -12.29 2.46 13.69
CA LYS A 52 -11.49 3.13 14.71
C LYS A 52 -10.95 4.46 14.18
N PRO A 53 -10.78 5.48 15.05
CA PRO A 53 -10.14 6.73 14.66
C PRO A 53 -8.67 6.50 14.30
N VAL A 54 -8.18 7.26 13.31
CA VAL A 54 -6.79 7.19 12.83
C VAL A 54 -6.18 8.57 12.80
N LYS A 55 -4.99 8.69 13.39
CA LYS A 55 -4.17 9.90 13.32
C LYS A 55 -3.32 9.88 12.07
N ASN A 56 -3.24 11.04 11.42
CA ASN A 56 -2.40 11.30 10.28
C ASN A 56 -1.61 12.58 10.53
N LEU A 57 -0.45 12.75 9.92
CA LEU A 57 0.39 13.93 10.05
C LEU A 57 0.64 14.55 8.68
N TYR A 58 0.29 15.82 8.53
CA TYR A 58 0.74 16.66 7.43
C TYR A 58 1.73 17.69 7.97
N ALA A 59 2.88 17.78 7.33
CA ALA A 59 3.93 18.72 7.69
C ALA A 59 4.47 19.43 6.44
N LYS A 60 4.78 20.73 6.54
CA LYS A 60 5.30 21.52 5.41
C LYS A 60 6.33 22.55 5.88
N ILE A 61 7.43 22.67 5.14
CA ILE A 61 8.41 23.76 5.25
C ILE A 61 8.54 24.44 3.89
N GLY A 62 8.74 25.77 3.91
CA GLY A 62 8.62 26.59 2.71
C GLY A 62 7.17 26.91 2.36
N ASN A 63 6.95 27.88 1.46
CA ASN A 63 5.65 28.39 1.09
C ASN A 63 5.46 28.62 -0.40
N LYS A 64 6.48 28.27 -1.20
CA LYS A 64 6.50 28.45 -2.65
C LYS A 64 6.31 27.12 -3.38
N GLU A 65 5.95 27.20 -4.66
CA GLU A 65 6.07 26.10 -5.61
C GLU A 65 7.49 26.08 -6.21
N PRO A 66 8.01 24.89 -6.58
CA PRO A 66 7.33 23.60 -6.49
C PRO A 66 7.29 23.03 -5.07
N ASN A 67 6.24 22.22 -4.73
CA ASN A 67 6.13 21.46 -3.50
C ASN A 67 6.50 19.99 -3.75
N PHE A 68 7.63 19.56 -3.18
CA PHE A 68 8.00 18.15 -3.15
C PHE A 68 7.39 17.49 -1.90
N CYS A 69 6.49 16.54 -2.10
CA CYS A 69 5.88 15.77 -1.03
C CYS A 69 6.56 14.42 -0.87
N TYR A 70 6.78 14.01 0.37
CA TYR A 70 7.07 12.62 0.71
C TYR A 70 5.85 12.02 1.41
N ALA A 71 5.48 10.80 1.01
CA ALA A 71 4.39 10.09 1.67
C ALA A 71 4.83 8.73 2.19
N GLY A 72 4.21 8.31 3.29
CA GLY A 72 4.46 7.03 3.93
C GLY A 72 3.53 6.77 5.10
N HIS A 73 3.72 5.64 5.76
CA HIS A 73 2.92 5.23 6.91
C HIS A 73 3.79 4.88 8.13
N LEU A 74 3.21 5.06 9.31
CA LEU A 74 3.84 4.72 10.59
C LEU A 74 3.13 3.58 11.31
N ASP A 75 1.96 3.18 10.83
CA ASP A 75 1.33 1.94 11.26
C ASP A 75 2.08 0.72 10.70
N VAL A 76 1.91 -0.41 11.36
CA VAL A 76 2.56 -1.67 11.01
C VAL A 76 1.57 -2.82 11.15
N VAL A 77 1.77 -3.90 10.40
CA VAL A 77 1.01 -5.15 10.60
C VAL A 77 1.36 -5.79 11.96
N PRO A 78 0.48 -6.63 12.52
CA PRO A 78 0.79 -7.40 13.72
C PRO A 78 2.09 -8.20 13.55
N PRO A 79 2.89 -8.36 14.60
CA PRO A 79 4.17 -9.08 14.54
C PRO A 79 4.01 -10.60 14.35
N GLY A 80 2.81 -11.15 14.57
CA GLY A 80 2.60 -12.59 14.66
C GLY A 80 2.98 -13.15 16.03
N ASN A 81 3.41 -14.40 16.05
CA ASN A 81 3.86 -15.06 17.28
C ASN A 81 5.22 -14.48 17.72
N LEU A 82 5.27 -13.91 18.90
CA LEU A 82 6.49 -13.26 19.43
C LEU A 82 7.63 -14.24 19.69
N ASN A 83 7.32 -15.51 19.94
CA ASN A 83 8.33 -16.56 20.17
C ASN A 83 9.13 -16.91 18.89
N ASP A 84 8.61 -16.56 17.72
CA ASP A 84 9.29 -16.82 16.45
C ASP A 84 10.35 -15.76 16.14
N TRP A 85 10.35 -14.62 16.87
CA TRP A 85 11.29 -13.54 16.65
C TRP A 85 12.61 -13.77 17.41
N VAL A 86 13.74 -13.56 16.73
CA VAL A 86 15.09 -13.60 17.37
C VAL A 86 15.33 -12.42 18.32
N VAL A 87 14.51 -11.34 18.22
CA VAL A 87 14.50 -10.19 19.12
C VAL A 87 13.07 -9.69 19.28
N ASN A 88 12.77 -8.95 20.36
CA ASN A 88 11.46 -8.32 20.48
C ASN A 88 11.22 -7.35 19.31
N PRO A 89 10.10 -7.46 18.54
CA PRO A 89 9.83 -6.66 17.33
C PRO A 89 9.80 -5.14 17.57
N PHE A 90 9.57 -4.70 18.81
CA PHE A 90 9.56 -3.28 19.18
C PHE A 90 10.76 -2.86 20.05
N LYS A 91 11.78 -3.72 20.16
CA LYS A 91 13.11 -3.40 20.69
C LYS A 91 14.14 -3.45 19.55
N PRO A 92 14.27 -2.37 18.74
CA PRO A 92 15.08 -2.38 17.52
C PRO A 92 16.53 -2.78 17.83
N THR A 93 16.98 -3.89 17.26
CA THR A 93 18.26 -4.49 17.54
C THR A 93 19.10 -4.55 16.26
N ILE A 94 20.40 -4.24 16.38
CA ILE A 94 21.33 -4.43 15.28
C ILE A 94 21.98 -5.81 15.40
N LYS A 95 21.87 -6.61 14.34
CA LYS A 95 22.50 -7.92 14.24
C LYS A 95 23.02 -8.14 12.83
N GLN A 96 24.26 -8.55 12.66
CA GLN A 96 24.88 -8.83 11.35
C GLN A 96 24.68 -7.72 10.30
N GLY A 97 24.85 -6.45 10.68
CA GLY A 97 24.70 -5.32 9.77
C GLY A 97 23.26 -4.96 9.39
N HIS A 98 22.25 -5.55 10.06
CA HIS A 98 20.84 -5.28 9.86
C HIS A 98 20.18 -4.72 11.12
N LEU A 99 19.27 -3.77 10.94
CA LEU A 99 18.36 -3.30 11.98
C LEU A 99 17.09 -4.17 11.91
N ILE A 100 16.83 -4.94 12.97
CA ILE A 100 15.69 -5.86 13.10
C ILE A 100 14.62 -5.22 13.96
N GLY A 101 13.36 -5.31 13.51
CA GLY A 101 12.16 -4.88 14.23
C GLY A 101 10.96 -4.70 13.29
N ARG A 102 9.75 -4.79 13.81
CA ARG A 102 8.53 -4.58 13.03
C ARG A 102 8.44 -3.13 12.54
N GLY A 103 8.23 -2.94 11.21
CA GLY A 103 8.28 -1.65 10.55
C GLY A 103 9.70 -1.19 10.19
N ALA A 104 10.74 -2.01 10.45
CA ALA A 104 12.10 -1.68 10.05
C ALA A 104 12.22 -1.58 8.52
N ASN A 105 11.54 -2.44 7.78
CA ASN A 105 11.51 -2.44 6.33
C ASN A 105 10.30 -1.66 5.79
N ASP A 106 9.14 -1.87 6.37
CA ASP A 106 7.86 -1.35 5.93
C ASP A 106 7.19 -0.51 7.03
N MET A 107 7.28 0.86 7.03
CA MET A 107 8.28 1.59 6.25
C MET A 107 8.95 2.68 7.10
N LYS A 108 9.04 2.46 8.44
CA LYS A 108 9.57 3.44 9.42
C LYS A 108 11.00 3.88 9.11
N SER A 109 11.87 2.95 8.65
CA SER A 109 13.24 3.32 8.29
C SER A 109 13.32 4.17 7.02
N SER A 110 12.40 3.99 6.07
CA SER A 110 12.32 4.84 4.88
C SER A 110 11.92 6.27 5.24
N ILE A 111 10.99 6.44 6.19
CA ILE A 111 10.63 7.76 6.76
C ILE A 111 11.84 8.38 7.46
N ALA A 112 12.56 7.60 8.27
CA ALA A 112 13.76 8.08 8.96
C ALA A 112 14.84 8.54 7.97
N ALA A 113 15.04 7.81 6.87
CA ALA A 113 15.95 8.18 5.78
C ALA A 113 15.54 9.51 5.13
N PHE A 114 14.24 9.71 4.85
CA PHE A 114 13.77 10.96 4.26
C PHE A 114 13.91 12.15 5.21
N VAL A 115 13.54 12.00 6.48
CA VAL A 115 13.70 13.08 7.48
C VAL A 115 15.16 13.44 7.68
N SER A 116 16.06 12.46 7.69
CA SER A 116 17.51 12.69 7.71
C SER A 116 17.98 13.43 6.45
N ALA A 117 17.55 13.02 5.27
CA ALA A 117 17.85 13.67 4.00
C ALA A 117 17.38 15.13 3.97
N VAL A 118 16.19 15.42 4.49
CA VAL A 118 15.70 16.80 4.66
C VAL A 118 16.61 17.60 5.58
N SER A 119 17.05 17.04 6.72
CA SER A 119 17.94 17.75 7.65
C SER A 119 19.29 18.08 6.99
N ILE A 120 19.83 17.18 6.15
CA ILE A 120 21.05 17.41 5.36
C ILE A 120 20.81 18.50 4.32
N PHE A 121 19.68 18.47 3.62
CA PHE A 121 19.32 19.44 2.60
C PHE A 121 19.20 20.86 3.21
N LEU A 122 18.45 21.01 4.30
CA LEU A 122 18.24 22.30 4.96
C LEU A 122 19.51 22.89 5.56
N ASN A 123 20.44 22.06 6.04
CA ASN A 123 21.75 22.54 6.51
C ASN A 123 22.63 23.10 5.40
N LYS A 124 22.47 22.61 4.16
CA LYS A 124 23.21 23.12 2.98
C LYS A 124 22.50 24.28 2.29
N ASN A 125 21.18 24.34 2.41
CA ASN A 125 20.33 25.29 1.69
C ASN A 125 19.41 26.01 2.68
N HIS A 126 19.94 26.97 3.42
CA HIS A 126 19.17 27.76 4.40
C HIS A 126 17.98 28.50 3.77
N LYS A 127 18.09 28.86 2.49
CA LYS A 127 16.99 29.40 1.68
C LYS A 127 16.91 28.60 0.38
N PHE A 128 15.77 28.02 0.08
CA PHE A 128 15.48 27.34 -1.18
C PHE A 128 14.17 27.83 -1.76
N ASN A 129 14.05 27.80 -3.07
CA ASN A 129 12.85 28.28 -3.76
C ASN A 129 11.88 27.11 -3.98
N GLY A 130 10.94 26.96 -3.05
CA GLY A 130 9.97 25.88 -3.09
C GLY A 130 9.42 25.52 -1.71
N SER A 131 8.87 24.33 -1.58
CA SER A 131 8.46 23.75 -0.30
C SER A 131 8.65 22.23 -0.28
N ILE A 132 8.86 21.69 0.92
CA ILE A 132 8.91 20.25 1.18
C ILE A 132 7.76 19.93 2.11
N SER A 133 6.97 18.91 1.77
CA SER A 133 5.89 18.42 2.63
C SER A 133 6.00 16.93 2.92
N LEU A 134 5.44 16.49 4.06
CA LEU A 134 5.29 15.10 4.43
C LEU A 134 3.81 14.82 4.67
N LEU A 135 3.31 13.73 4.08
CA LEU A 135 2.01 13.15 4.33
C LEU A 135 2.22 11.77 4.93
N ILE A 136 1.98 11.64 6.23
CA ILE A 136 2.21 10.40 6.98
C ILE A 136 0.89 9.90 7.53
N THR A 137 0.54 8.65 7.20
CA THR A 137 -0.69 8.01 7.66
C THR A 137 -0.44 6.96 8.75
N GLY A 138 -1.50 6.62 9.46
CA GLY A 138 -1.56 5.52 10.42
C GLY A 138 -2.58 4.43 10.03
N ASP A 139 -2.94 4.31 8.73
CA ASP A 139 -3.95 3.37 8.22
C ASP A 139 -3.64 2.94 6.77
N GLU A 140 -2.38 2.62 6.48
CA GLU A 140 -2.01 2.00 5.19
C GLU A 140 -2.17 0.49 5.27
N GLU A 141 -1.71 -0.11 6.35
CA GLU A 141 -1.68 -1.54 6.63
C GLU A 141 -3.03 -2.10 7.13
N GLY A 142 -4.02 -1.22 7.30
CA GLY A 142 -5.34 -1.57 7.79
C GLY A 142 -6.43 -1.45 6.72
N ASP A 143 -7.55 -0.84 7.14
CA ASP A 143 -8.72 -0.68 6.27
C ASP A 143 -8.53 0.39 5.19
N ALA A 144 -7.52 1.25 5.31
CA ALA A 144 -7.20 2.39 4.43
C ALA A 144 -8.40 3.35 4.21
N ILE A 145 -9.22 3.53 5.24
CA ILE A 145 -10.45 4.35 5.21
C ILE A 145 -10.21 5.71 5.84
N ASN A 146 -9.58 5.75 7.02
CA ASN A 146 -9.34 6.97 7.79
C ASN A 146 -7.91 7.53 7.61
N GLY A 147 -7.12 6.94 6.72
CA GLY A 147 -5.75 7.30 6.39
C GLY A 147 -5.63 8.29 5.22
N THR A 148 -4.67 8.02 4.36
CA THR A 148 -4.26 8.87 3.22
C THR A 148 -5.42 9.32 2.35
N LYS A 149 -6.44 8.50 2.13
CA LYS A 149 -7.65 8.88 1.38
C LYS A 149 -8.29 10.16 1.94
N LYS A 150 -8.53 10.19 3.27
CA LYS A 150 -9.15 11.34 3.95
C LYS A 150 -8.21 12.55 4.00
N VAL A 151 -6.89 12.32 4.15
CA VAL A 151 -5.90 13.40 4.10
C VAL A 151 -5.87 14.05 2.71
N VAL A 152 -5.89 13.26 1.64
CA VAL A 152 -5.96 13.77 0.26
C VAL A 152 -7.22 14.62 0.05
N ASP A 153 -8.38 14.16 0.52
CA ASP A 153 -9.63 14.92 0.44
C ASP A 153 -9.56 16.23 1.26
N TYR A 154 -8.93 16.19 2.44
CA TYR A 154 -8.68 17.38 3.26
C TYR A 154 -7.76 18.38 2.54
N LEU A 155 -6.64 17.94 1.96
CA LEU A 155 -5.70 18.78 1.25
C LEU A 155 -6.35 19.44 0.00
N LYS A 156 -7.18 18.70 -0.72
CA LYS A 156 -7.99 19.25 -1.82
C LYS A 156 -8.91 20.39 -1.35
N LYS A 157 -9.64 20.18 -0.25
CA LYS A 157 -10.52 21.22 0.33
C LYS A 157 -9.72 22.46 0.75
N LYS A 158 -8.46 22.28 1.20
CA LYS A 158 -7.55 23.37 1.56
C LYS A 158 -6.84 23.99 0.35
N LYS A 159 -7.09 23.50 -0.86
CA LYS A 159 -6.43 23.93 -2.12
C LYS A 159 -4.89 23.81 -2.01
N GLU A 160 -4.42 22.85 -1.22
CA GLU A 160 -2.98 22.59 -1.09
C GLU A 160 -2.43 22.00 -2.38
N LYS A 161 -1.39 22.65 -2.92
CA LYS A 161 -0.76 22.21 -4.16
C LYS A 161 0.47 21.36 -3.87
N ILE A 162 0.51 20.19 -4.45
CA ILE A 162 1.66 19.27 -4.42
C ILE A 162 2.13 19.11 -5.87
N SER A 163 3.37 19.48 -6.15
CA SER A 163 3.92 19.43 -7.51
C SER A 163 4.38 18.02 -7.88
N PHE A 164 4.86 17.27 -6.90
CA PHE A 164 5.32 15.89 -7.06
C PHE A 164 5.32 15.17 -5.70
N CYS A 165 5.02 13.87 -5.69
CA CYS A 165 5.08 13.06 -4.49
C CYS A 165 5.97 11.83 -4.67
N LEU A 166 6.87 11.58 -3.72
CA LEU A 166 7.62 10.34 -3.58
C LEU A 166 7.07 9.53 -2.40
N VAL A 167 6.57 8.33 -2.68
CA VAL A 167 6.10 7.39 -1.64
C VAL A 167 7.24 6.47 -1.27
N GLY A 168 7.53 6.34 0.02
CA GLY A 168 8.73 5.65 0.51
C GLY A 168 8.59 4.14 0.69
N GLU A 169 7.66 3.49 0.01
CA GLU A 169 7.39 2.06 0.07
C GLU A 169 8.61 1.20 -0.29
N PRO A 170 8.78 0.00 0.30
CA PRO A 170 9.81 -0.93 -0.08
C PRO A 170 9.57 -1.51 -1.48
N THR A 171 10.18 -0.91 -2.49
CA THR A 171 9.93 -1.22 -3.91
C THR A 171 10.93 -2.19 -4.53
N ASN A 172 12.10 -2.34 -3.93
CA ASN A 172 13.18 -3.12 -4.50
C ASN A 172 13.07 -4.59 -4.12
N PRO A 173 13.13 -5.55 -5.08
CA PRO A 173 12.96 -6.97 -4.77
C PRO A 173 14.16 -7.59 -4.04
N ASN A 174 15.40 -7.34 -4.47
CA ASN A 174 16.59 -7.98 -3.93
C ASN A 174 17.70 -7.01 -3.52
N LYS A 175 17.94 -5.96 -4.31
CA LYS A 175 19.00 -4.96 -4.08
C LYS A 175 18.43 -3.56 -4.21
N LEU A 176 18.91 -2.65 -3.36
CA LEU A 176 18.53 -1.24 -3.44
C LEU A 176 18.92 -0.66 -4.81
N GLY A 177 17.96 -0.05 -5.48
CA GLY A 177 18.15 0.57 -6.80
C GLY A 177 17.65 -0.25 -7.99
N GLU A 178 17.05 -1.42 -7.76
CA GLU A 178 16.53 -2.24 -8.85
C GLU A 178 15.23 -1.72 -9.45
N MET A 179 14.38 -1.03 -8.65
CA MET A 179 13.02 -0.75 -9.09
C MET A 179 12.43 0.53 -8.53
N ILE A 180 11.85 1.32 -9.44
CA ILE A 180 10.95 2.45 -9.13
C ILE A 180 9.54 2.04 -9.55
N LYS A 181 8.55 2.18 -8.67
CA LYS A 181 7.16 2.00 -9.05
C LYS A 181 6.62 3.30 -9.64
N ILE A 182 6.11 3.22 -10.87
CA ILE A 182 5.48 4.33 -11.60
C ILE A 182 3.97 4.17 -11.69
N GLY A 183 3.41 3.14 -11.11
CA GLY A 183 1.99 2.83 -11.10
C GLY A 183 1.71 1.51 -10.41
N ARG A 184 0.44 1.20 -10.23
CA ARG A 184 -0.03 -0.04 -9.62
C ARG A 184 -1.26 -0.56 -10.36
N ARG A 185 -1.42 -1.89 -10.39
CA ARG A 185 -2.67 -2.50 -10.84
C ARG A 185 -3.79 -2.18 -9.86
N GLY A 186 -5.02 -2.13 -10.36
CA GLY A 186 -6.20 -2.08 -9.51
C GLY A 186 -6.45 -3.42 -8.81
N SER A 187 -7.27 -3.38 -7.77
CA SER A 187 -7.67 -4.57 -7.00
C SER A 187 -9.15 -4.53 -6.70
N LEU A 188 -9.86 -5.57 -7.12
CA LEU A 188 -11.29 -5.79 -6.92
C LEU A 188 -11.49 -7.16 -6.27
N THR A 189 -12.09 -7.20 -5.09
CA THR A 189 -12.49 -8.43 -4.41
C THR A 189 -14.00 -8.62 -4.53
N GLY A 190 -14.44 -9.82 -4.93
CA GLY A 190 -15.83 -10.23 -4.91
C GLY A 190 -16.07 -11.28 -3.83
N LYS A 191 -17.15 -11.12 -3.05
CA LYS A 191 -17.68 -12.11 -2.12
C LYS A 191 -19.03 -12.56 -2.66
N LEU A 192 -19.07 -13.78 -3.19
CA LEU A 192 -20.26 -14.39 -3.77
C LEU A 192 -20.89 -15.36 -2.77
N ILE A 193 -22.19 -15.27 -2.62
CA ILE A 193 -23.03 -16.17 -1.83
C ILE A 193 -24.11 -16.69 -2.78
N ILE A 194 -24.31 -18.00 -2.79
CA ILE A 194 -25.37 -18.69 -3.54
C ILE A 194 -26.29 -19.33 -2.53
N ASP A 195 -27.57 -18.97 -2.57
CA ASP A 195 -28.63 -19.59 -1.78
C ASP A 195 -29.25 -20.74 -2.57
N GLY A 196 -29.42 -21.87 -1.91
CA GLY A 196 -30.08 -23.07 -2.41
C GLY A 196 -31.25 -23.48 -1.55
N ILE A 197 -31.66 -24.74 -1.68
CA ILE A 197 -32.66 -25.41 -0.84
C ILE A 197 -32.02 -26.69 -0.35
N GLN A 198 -31.83 -26.79 0.97
CA GLN A 198 -31.32 -27.99 1.62
C GLN A 198 -32.24 -29.17 1.44
N GLY A 199 -31.69 -30.38 1.28
CA GLY A 199 -32.46 -31.59 1.17
C GLY A 199 -31.64 -32.87 1.24
N HIS A 200 -32.29 -34.00 1.18
CA HIS A 200 -31.63 -35.31 1.18
C HIS A 200 -31.05 -35.61 -0.22
N VAL A 201 -29.81 -36.09 -0.29
CA VAL A 201 -29.13 -36.36 -1.58
C VAL A 201 -29.85 -37.41 -2.43
N ALA A 202 -30.61 -38.35 -1.81
CA ALA A 202 -31.42 -39.33 -2.54
C ALA A 202 -32.69 -38.74 -3.18
N TYR A 203 -33.05 -37.49 -2.82
CA TYR A 203 -34.23 -36.80 -3.36
C TYR A 203 -33.90 -35.42 -3.92
N PRO A 204 -32.97 -35.33 -4.89
CA PRO A 204 -32.44 -34.03 -5.37
C PRO A 204 -33.51 -33.13 -5.99
N GLN A 205 -34.62 -33.70 -6.46
CA GLN A 205 -35.79 -32.97 -7.02
C GLN A 205 -36.54 -32.12 -5.95
N ARG A 206 -36.31 -32.37 -4.66
CA ARG A 206 -36.88 -31.62 -3.53
C ARG A 206 -35.93 -30.60 -2.95
N ALA A 207 -34.75 -30.46 -3.55
CA ALA A 207 -33.68 -29.57 -3.13
C ALA A 207 -33.18 -28.67 -4.28
N ASN A 208 -32.35 -27.71 -3.98
CA ASN A 208 -31.60 -26.97 -4.98
C ASN A 208 -30.17 -26.79 -4.49
N ASN A 209 -29.23 -27.50 -5.11
CA ASN A 209 -27.84 -27.52 -4.67
C ASN A 209 -27.08 -26.24 -5.09
N PRO A 210 -26.75 -25.34 -4.15
CA PRO A 210 -26.02 -24.11 -4.46
C PRO A 210 -24.55 -24.38 -4.89
N SER A 211 -23.99 -25.54 -4.50
CA SER A 211 -22.63 -25.92 -4.87
C SER A 211 -22.50 -26.13 -6.38
N THR A 212 -23.53 -26.69 -7.02
CA THR A 212 -23.55 -26.86 -8.49
C THR A 212 -23.45 -25.52 -9.21
N ALA A 213 -24.28 -24.55 -8.80
CA ALA A 213 -24.24 -23.22 -9.37
C ALA A 213 -22.90 -22.52 -9.08
N LEU A 214 -22.37 -22.63 -7.85
CA LEU A 214 -21.10 -22.03 -7.47
C LEU A 214 -19.93 -22.55 -8.31
N VAL A 215 -19.80 -23.87 -8.44
CA VAL A 215 -18.73 -24.51 -9.23
C VAL A 215 -18.80 -24.07 -10.69
N GLN A 216 -19.98 -24.02 -11.29
CA GLN A 216 -20.16 -23.55 -12.68
C GLN A 216 -19.76 -22.08 -12.82
N ILE A 217 -20.16 -21.21 -11.88
CA ILE A 217 -19.78 -19.80 -11.89
C ILE A 217 -18.26 -19.65 -11.79
N LEU A 218 -17.62 -20.30 -10.82
CA LEU A 218 -16.19 -20.20 -10.61
C LEU A 218 -15.40 -20.71 -11.82
N ASN A 219 -15.83 -21.80 -12.45
CA ASN A 219 -15.24 -22.33 -13.66
C ASN A 219 -15.33 -21.32 -14.81
N GLU A 220 -16.47 -20.71 -15.05
CA GLU A 220 -16.63 -19.69 -16.09
C GLU A 220 -15.82 -18.42 -15.78
N LEU A 221 -15.70 -18.00 -14.52
CA LEU A 221 -14.86 -16.88 -14.11
C LEU A 221 -13.37 -17.15 -14.38
N LYS A 222 -12.89 -18.36 -14.15
CA LYS A 222 -11.48 -18.76 -14.41
C LYS A 222 -11.14 -18.84 -15.91
N LYS A 223 -12.11 -19.10 -16.77
CA LYS A 223 -11.94 -19.12 -18.23
C LYS A 223 -11.80 -17.72 -18.83
N ILE A 224 -12.10 -16.65 -18.09
CA ILE A 224 -12.06 -15.30 -18.64
C ILE A 224 -10.61 -14.90 -18.97
N LYS A 225 -10.30 -14.72 -20.22
CA LYS A 225 -9.14 -13.97 -20.66
C LYS A 225 -9.54 -12.49 -20.73
N PHE A 226 -9.10 -11.69 -19.74
CA PHE A 226 -9.46 -10.27 -19.67
C PHE A 226 -8.73 -9.44 -20.74
N ASP A 227 -7.42 -9.63 -20.85
CA ASP A 227 -6.51 -8.94 -21.78
C ASP A 227 -5.13 -9.62 -21.84
N ASN A 228 -4.24 -9.09 -22.68
CA ASN A 228 -2.85 -9.57 -22.83
C ASN A 228 -1.84 -8.65 -22.10
N GLY A 229 -2.29 -7.75 -21.21
CA GLY A 229 -1.45 -6.73 -20.61
C GLY A 229 -1.24 -5.51 -21.53
N THR A 230 -0.31 -4.67 -21.11
CA THR A 230 0.18 -3.51 -21.86
C THR A 230 1.70 -3.44 -21.76
N LYS A 231 2.35 -2.47 -22.41
CA LYS A 231 3.80 -2.25 -22.24
C LYS A 231 4.20 -1.97 -20.79
N ASP A 232 3.28 -1.41 -19.99
CA ASP A 232 3.55 -0.98 -18.61
C ASP A 232 2.92 -1.89 -17.56
N PHE A 233 1.96 -2.75 -17.94
CA PHE A 233 1.20 -3.59 -17.02
C PHE A 233 1.14 -5.05 -17.44
N GLN A 234 1.24 -5.93 -16.47
CA GLN A 234 0.89 -7.34 -16.61
C GLN A 234 -0.59 -7.51 -17.01
N PRO A 235 -0.96 -8.67 -17.59
CA PRO A 235 -2.36 -9.01 -17.84
C PRO A 235 -3.21 -8.94 -16.58
N THR A 236 -4.48 -8.61 -16.77
CA THR A 236 -5.50 -8.71 -15.71
C THR A 236 -5.74 -10.18 -15.40
N ASN A 237 -5.71 -10.52 -14.11
CA ASN A 237 -5.93 -11.89 -13.64
C ASN A 237 -6.96 -11.95 -12.52
N LEU A 238 -7.70 -13.07 -12.46
CA LEU A 238 -8.64 -13.41 -11.41
C LEU A 238 -8.16 -14.66 -10.69
N GLU A 239 -8.09 -14.58 -9.34
CA GLU A 239 -7.81 -15.73 -8.48
C GLU A 239 -8.94 -15.97 -7.49
N ILE A 240 -9.36 -17.21 -7.35
CA ILE A 240 -10.29 -17.66 -6.33
C ILE A 240 -9.50 -17.81 -5.03
N THR A 241 -9.89 -17.07 -3.99
CA THR A 241 -9.13 -17.02 -2.74
C THR A 241 -9.79 -17.78 -1.59
N LYS A 242 -11.07 -18.12 -1.72
CA LYS A 242 -11.80 -18.93 -0.74
C LYS A 242 -13.02 -19.58 -1.40
N ILE A 243 -13.25 -20.84 -1.06
CA ILE A 243 -14.51 -21.55 -1.29
C ILE A 243 -14.93 -22.12 0.07
N ASN A 244 -16.19 -21.97 0.44
CA ASN A 244 -16.73 -22.51 1.66
C ASN A 244 -18.16 -23.01 1.45
N ILE A 245 -18.37 -24.27 1.79
CA ILE A 245 -19.67 -24.94 1.80
C ILE A 245 -19.75 -25.61 3.16
N ASP A 246 -20.52 -25.00 4.07
CA ASP A 246 -20.66 -25.49 5.43
C ASP A 246 -21.72 -26.62 5.42
N ASN A 247 -21.21 -27.84 5.36
CA ASN A 247 -22.03 -29.07 5.34
C ASN A 247 -21.29 -30.19 6.06
N SER A 248 -21.85 -30.67 7.16
CA SER A 248 -21.25 -31.69 8.02
C SER A 248 -21.76 -33.09 7.77
N ALA A 249 -22.77 -33.25 6.90
CA ALA A 249 -23.42 -34.53 6.65
C ALA A 249 -23.33 -34.95 5.17
N ASP A 250 -22.87 -36.15 4.91
CA ASP A 250 -22.59 -36.66 3.56
C ASP A 250 -23.91 -36.90 2.74
N ASN A 251 -25.02 -37.11 3.43
CA ASN A 251 -26.30 -37.38 2.81
C ASN A 251 -27.22 -36.14 2.71
N VAL A 252 -26.68 -34.93 2.91
CA VAL A 252 -27.41 -33.66 2.87
C VAL A 252 -26.91 -32.78 1.74
N ILE A 253 -27.79 -32.30 0.87
CA ILE A 253 -27.53 -31.20 -0.06
C ILE A 253 -27.50 -29.91 0.75
N PRO A 254 -26.41 -29.08 0.67
CA PRO A 254 -26.31 -27.83 1.44
C PRO A 254 -27.34 -26.79 1.02
N GLY A 255 -27.70 -25.89 1.94
CA GLY A 255 -28.57 -24.75 1.64
C GLY A 255 -27.83 -23.49 1.22
N LEU A 256 -26.49 -23.45 1.43
CA LEU A 256 -25.66 -22.27 1.18
C LEU A 256 -24.29 -22.69 0.65
N ALA A 257 -23.77 -21.91 -0.33
CA ALA A 257 -22.41 -22.02 -0.77
C ALA A 257 -21.82 -20.61 -1.00
N ASN A 258 -20.55 -20.39 -0.65
CA ASN A 258 -19.92 -19.09 -0.84
C ASN A 258 -18.49 -19.18 -1.34
N ALA A 259 -18.04 -18.12 -2.04
CA ALA A 259 -16.66 -17.99 -2.48
C ALA A 259 -16.19 -16.53 -2.41
N LYS A 260 -14.86 -16.36 -2.32
CA LYS A 260 -14.20 -15.09 -2.55
C LYS A 260 -13.23 -15.22 -3.72
N PHE A 261 -13.11 -14.17 -4.50
CA PHE A 261 -12.11 -14.03 -5.55
C PHE A 261 -11.54 -12.62 -5.55
N ASN A 262 -10.30 -12.48 -6.04
CA ASN A 262 -9.65 -11.19 -6.22
C ASN A 262 -9.23 -11.03 -7.69
N ILE A 263 -9.42 -9.83 -8.22
CA ILE A 263 -9.01 -9.46 -9.57
C ILE A 263 -7.95 -8.37 -9.45
N ARG A 264 -6.75 -8.64 -9.99
CA ARG A 264 -5.71 -7.62 -10.21
C ARG A 264 -5.79 -7.16 -11.66
N PHE A 265 -6.10 -5.89 -11.87
CA PHE A 265 -6.42 -5.38 -13.19
C PHE A 265 -5.56 -4.19 -13.60
N ASN A 266 -5.25 -4.12 -14.89
CA ASN A 266 -4.50 -3.04 -15.50
C ASN A 266 -5.42 -1.89 -15.95
N ASN A 267 -4.85 -0.87 -16.58
CA ASN A 267 -5.53 0.35 -16.99
C ASN A 267 -6.44 0.19 -18.24
N LYS A 268 -6.55 -1.02 -18.82
CA LYS A 268 -7.58 -1.33 -19.82
C LYS A 268 -8.95 -1.53 -19.20
N HIS A 269 -9.03 -1.75 -17.88
CA HIS A 269 -10.25 -2.01 -17.16
C HIS A 269 -10.47 -0.98 -16.06
N SER A 270 -11.72 -0.81 -15.67
CA SER A 270 -12.14 -0.19 -14.42
C SER A 270 -12.85 -1.20 -13.53
N SER A 271 -12.88 -0.94 -12.21
CA SER A 271 -13.64 -1.79 -11.30
C SER A 271 -15.11 -1.96 -11.76
N ASN A 272 -15.71 -0.88 -12.29
CA ASN A 272 -17.10 -0.91 -12.77
C ASN A 272 -17.27 -1.79 -14.02
N SER A 273 -16.35 -1.74 -14.98
CA SER A 273 -16.41 -2.61 -16.17
C SER A 273 -16.28 -4.09 -15.80
N LEU A 274 -15.39 -4.40 -14.84
CA LEU A 274 -15.21 -5.75 -14.34
C LEU A 274 -16.44 -6.26 -13.58
N LYS A 275 -17.02 -5.45 -12.68
CA LYS A 275 -18.28 -5.77 -11.99
C LYS A 275 -19.40 -6.12 -12.98
N LYS A 276 -19.57 -5.30 -14.03
CA LYS A 276 -20.59 -5.57 -15.08
C LYS A 276 -20.34 -6.91 -15.75
N LYS A 277 -19.09 -7.22 -16.14
CA LYS A 277 -18.73 -8.47 -16.79
C LYS A 277 -18.98 -9.69 -15.89
N ILE A 278 -18.56 -9.61 -14.62
CA ILE A 278 -18.74 -10.67 -13.63
C ILE A 278 -20.23 -10.89 -13.34
N ASN A 279 -20.99 -9.82 -13.08
CA ASN A 279 -22.43 -9.92 -12.79
C ASN A 279 -23.21 -10.57 -13.93
N LYS A 280 -22.85 -10.31 -15.20
CA LYS A 280 -23.50 -10.96 -16.36
C LYS A 280 -23.35 -12.49 -16.31
N ILE A 281 -22.15 -12.97 -15.96
CA ILE A 281 -21.88 -14.42 -15.87
C ILE A 281 -22.64 -15.03 -14.69
N ILE A 282 -22.55 -14.41 -13.51
CA ILE A 282 -23.22 -14.90 -12.30
C ILE A 282 -24.72 -14.97 -12.55
N LYS A 283 -25.34 -13.90 -13.06
CA LYS A 283 -26.78 -13.85 -13.37
C LYS A 283 -27.19 -14.97 -14.33
N LYS A 284 -26.44 -15.17 -15.42
CA LYS A 284 -26.75 -16.21 -16.43
C LYS A 284 -26.78 -17.61 -15.80
N ILE A 285 -25.76 -17.94 -14.99
CA ILE A 285 -25.63 -19.29 -14.43
C ILE A 285 -26.60 -19.50 -13.28
N SER A 286 -26.79 -18.51 -12.41
CA SER A 286 -27.75 -18.59 -11.30
C SER A 286 -29.18 -18.74 -11.82
N SER A 287 -29.58 -18.03 -12.88
CA SER A 287 -30.89 -18.19 -13.52
C SER A 287 -31.07 -19.61 -14.08
N LYS A 288 -30.04 -20.18 -14.74
CA LYS A 288 -30.08 -21.55 -15.27
C LYS A 288 -30.29 -22.59 -14.15
N ASN A 289 -29.64 -22.38 -13.00
CA ASN A 289 -29.73 -23.26 -11.83
C ASN A 289 -30.87 -22.90 -10.89
N LYS A 290 -31.72 -21.93 -11.23
CA LYS A 290 -32.81 -21.44 -10.38
C LYS A 290 -32.35 -21.07 -8.96
N SER A 291 -31.11 -20.62 -8.81
CA SER A 291 -30.48 -20.26 -7.54
C SER A 291 -30.51 -18.75 -7.32
N LYS A 292 -30.81 -18.33 -6.08
CA LYS A 292 -30.61 -16.92 -5.68
C LYS A 292 -29.14 -16.67 -5.38
N TYR A 293 -28.71 -15.45 -5.54
CA TYR A 293 -27.32 -15.06 -5.21
C TYR A 293 -27.23 -13.64 -4.65
N LYS A 294 -26.19 -13.43 -3.86
CA LYS A 294 -25.74 -12.10 -3.43
C LYS A 294 -24.27 -11.97 -3.75
N ILE A 295 -23.87 -10.81 -4.28
CA ILE A 295 -22.47 -10.50 -4.50
C ILE A 295 -22.14 -9.13 -3.95
N ASP A 296 -21.13 -9.07 -3.07
CA ASP A 296 -20.58 -7.85 -2.52
C ASP A 296 -19.18 -7.62 -3.09
N TYR A 297 -18.88 -6.36 -3.43
CA TYR A 297 -17.59 -5.97 -4.00
C TYR A 297 -16.86 -4.97 -3.11
N SER A 298 -15.58 -5.22 -2.93
CA SER A 298 -14.63 -4.27 -2.32
C SER A 298 -13.55 -3.89 -3.34
N VAL A 299 -13.35 -2.60 -3.54
CA VAL A 299 -12.34 -2.03 -4.45
C VAL A 299 -11.26 -1.37 -3.61
N SER A 300 -10.08 -1.99 -3.54
CA SER A 300 -8.92 -1.38 -2.84
C SER A 300 -8.36 -0.19 -3.61
N GLY A 301 -8.42 -0.21 -4.95
CA GLY A 301 -8.00 0.90 -5.80
C GLY A 301 -8.18 0.59 -7.28
N GLU A 302 -8.25 1.67 -8.08
CA GLU A 302 -8.17 1.59 -9.54
C GLU A 302 -6.71 1.49 -10.00
N ALA A 303 -6.49 0.91 -11.17
CA ALA A 303 -5.18 0.94 -11.79
C ALA A 303 -4.74 2.37 -12.10
N PHE A 304 -3.46 2.67 -11.91
CA PHE A 304 -2.91 3.97 -12.27
C PHE A 304 -1.50 3.88 -12.82
N LEU A 305 -1.13 4.86 -13.61
CA LEU A 305 0.20 5.05 -14.17
C LEU A 305 0.58 6.53 -14.10
N THR A 306 1.72 6.83 -13.52
CA THR A 306 2.39 8.11 -13.67
C THR A 306 3.30 8.02 -14.90
N LYS A 307 2.97 8.74 -15.95
CA LYS A 307 3.83 8.78 -17.16
C LYS A 307 5.21 9.32 -16.78
N PRO A 308 6.30 8.61 -17.12
CA PRO A 308 7.65 9.08 -16.86
C PRO A 308 7.89 10.48 -17.43
N ASN A 309 8.51 11.35 -16.63
CA ASN A 309 8.81 12.74 -16.96
C ASN A 309 10.24 13.11 -16.51
N LYS A 310 10.63 14.38 -16.65
CA LYS A 310 11.95 14.87 -16.24
C LYS A 310 12.32 14.48 -14.80
N THR A 311 11.38 14.61 -13.84
CA THR A 311 11.59 14.23 -12.45
C THR A 311 11.81 12.72 -12.31
N THR A 312 11.04 11.89 -13.04
CA THR A 312 11.23 10.43 -13.04
C THR A 312 12.65 10.06 -13.48
N PHE A 313 13.12 10.66 -14.57
CA PHE A 313 14.45 10.36 -15.11
C PHE A 313 15.57 10.90 -14.20
N MET A 314 15.40 12.08 -13.63
CA MET A 314 16.32 12.63 -12.63
C MET A 314 16.48 11.69 -11.43
N ILE A 315 15.35 11.19 -10.86
CA ILE A 315 15.36 10.23 -9.74
C ILE A 315 16.08 8.96 -10.15
N ARG A 316 15.75 8.38 -11.32
CA ARG A 316 16.37 7.17 -11.85
C ARG A 316 17.89 7.32 -11.99
N ASP A 317 18.36 8.44 -12.50
CA ASP A 317 19.77 8.69 -12.74
C ASP A 317 20.55 8.91 -11.43
N ILE A 318 19.94 9.55 -10.42
CA ILE A 318 20.49 9.66 -9.07
C ILE A 318 20.65 8.29 -8.44
N ILE A 319 19.62 7.43 -8.51
CA ILE A 319 19.67 6.08 -7.98
C ILE A 319 20.79 5.30 -8.67
N LYS A 320 20.85 5.32 -10.02
CA LYS A 320 21.92 4.67 -10.79
C LYS A 320 23.31 5.15 -10.38
N LYS A 321 23.49 6.45 -10.18
CA LYS A 321 24.78 7.04 -9.77
C LYS A 321 25.24 6.49 -8.42
N ILE A 322 24.33 6.33 -7.45
CA ILE A 322 24.65 5.93 -6.07
C ILE A 322 24.74 4.41 -5.94
N THR A 323 23.82 3.67 -6.55
CA THR A 323 23.72 2.20 -6.40
C THR A 323 24.50 1.44 -7.48
N LYS A 324 24.86 2.11 -8.58
CA LYS A 324 25.42 1.52 -9.81
C LYS A 324 24.42 0.63 -10.57
N ILE A 325 23.17 0.59 -10.13
CA ILE A 325 22.07 -0.16 -10.75
C ILE A 325 21.13 0.81 -11.43
N LYS A 326 20.73 0.55 -12.69
CA LYS A 326 19.71 1.33 -13.40
C LYS A 326 18.33 0.80 -13.02
N PRO A 327 17.51 1.57 -12.30
CA PRO A 327 16.21 1.09 -11.87
C PRO A 327 15.28 0.77 -13.03
N GLN A 328 14.58 -0.35 -12.93
CA GLN A 328 13.43 -0.65 -13.79
C GLN A 328 12.23 0.19 -13.36
N LEU A 329 11.55 0.81 -14.31
CA LEU A 329 10.25 1.44 -14.09
C LEU A 329 9.17 0.36 -14.15
N SER A 330 8.37 0.21 -13.09
CA SER A 330 7.50 -0.95 -12.93
C SER A 330 6.12 -0.58 -12.36
N THR A 331 5.13 -1.40 -12.66
CA THR A 331 3.76 -1.33 -12.09
C THR A 331 3.38 -2.59 -11.32
N THR A 332 4.35 -3.49 -11.09
CA THR A 332 4.13 -4.76 -10.39
C THR A 332 3.93 -4.58 -8.88
N GLY A 333 3.42 -5.61 -8.20
CA GLY A 333 3.23 -5.65 -6.75
C GLY A 333 1.81 -5.38 -6.29
N GLY A 334 1.64 -5.21 -4.97
CA GLY A 334 0.38 -4.93 -4.29
C GLY A 334 -0.14 -3.51 -4.55
N THR A 335 -1.19 -3.13 -3.86
CA THR A 335 -1.67 -1.74 -3.80
C THR A 335 -0.83 -0.95 -2.78
N SER A 336 -0.79 0.38 -2.93
CA SER A 336 -0.18 1.30 -1.96
C SER A 336 -0.99 2.60 -1.91
N ASP A 337 -0.70 3.46 -0.96
CA ASP A 337 -1.38 4.75 -0.83
C ASP A 337 -1.12 5.73 -1.97
N ALA A 338 -0.17 5.44 -2.85
CA ALA A 338 0.00 6.14 -4.12
C ALA A 338 -1.30 6.18 -4.95
N ARG A 339 -2.19 5.17 -4.80
CA ARG A 339 -3.54 5.14 -5.42
C ARG A 339 -4.43 6.32 -5.04
N PHE A 340 -4.25 6.89 -3.87
CA PHE A 340 -4.98 8.07 -3.42
C PHE A 340 -4.25 9.36 -3.79
N ILE A 341 -2.93 9.40 -3.59
CA ILE A 341 -2.06 10.57 -3.80
C ILE A 341 -2.06 11.01 -5.26
N ARG A 342 -2.09 10.06 -6.21
CA ARG A 342 -2.16 10.35 -7.65
C ARG A 342 -3.33 11.26 -8.05
N LYS A 343 -4.36 11.40 -7.19
CA LYS A 343 -5.50 12.29 -7.45
C LYS A 343 -5.16 13.76 -7.26
N ILE A 344 -4.05 14.09 -6.64
CA ILE A 344 -3.61 15.46 -6.34
C ILE A 344 -2.21 15.78 -6.83
N ALA A 345 -1.39 14.77 -7.14
CA ALA A 345 -0.03 14.97 -7.64
C ALA A 345 0.46 13.78 -8.46
N PRO A 346 1.37 13.99 -9.43
CA PRO A 346 2.18 12.91 -9.97
C PRO A 346 2.95 12.23 -8.85
N CYS A 347 2.96 10.89 -8.81
CA CYS A 347 3.66 10.16 -7.76
C CYS A 347 4.49 8.98 -8.30
N LEU A 348 5.61 8.72 -7.62
CA LEU A 348 6.44 7.54 -7.78
C LEU A 348 6.62 6.89 -6.42
N GLU A 349 6.99 5.61 -6.42
CA GLU A 349 7.33 4.91 -5.20
C GLU A 349 8.78 4.41 -5.29
N PHE A 350 9.56 4.70 -4.25
CA PHE A 350 10.93 4.21 -4.12
C PHE A 350 11.35 4.23 -2.65
N GLY A 351 11.79 3.08 -2.14
CA GLY A 351 12.29 2.91 -0.78
C GLY A 351 13.24 1.73 -0.66
N LEU A 352 13.15 1.00 0.43
CA LEU A 352 14.04 -0.09 0.79
C LEU A 352 13.80 -1.39 -0.02
N VAL A 353 14.56 -2.42 0.30
CA VAL A 353 14.42 -3.77 -0.26
C VAL A 353 13.32 -4.50 0.48
N GLY A 354 12.20 -4.85 -0.20
CA GLY A 354 10.99 -5.42 0.41
C GLY A 354 11.06 -6.90 0.82
N LYS A 355 12.25 -7.50 0.89
CA LYS A 355 12.42 -8.95 1.05
C LYS A 355 11.90 -9.51 2.38
N THR A 356 11.91 -8.70 3.43
CA THR A 356 11.51 -9.10 4.78
C THR A 356 10.22 -8.44 5.27
N MET A 357 9.57 -7.58 4.46
CA MET A 357 8.32 -6.94 4.85
C MET A 357 7.26 -7.98 5.25
N HIS A 358 6.50 -7.68 6.31
CA HIS A 358 5.46 -8.51 6.92
C HIS A 358 5.93 -9.87 7.51
N LYS A 359 7.21 -10.19 7.40
CA LYS A 359 7.77 -11.43 7.97
C LYS A 359 8.13 -11.27 9.45
N VAL A 360 8.30 -12.38 10.12
CA VAL A 360 9.06 -12.48 11.37
C VAL A 360 10.50 -12.04 11.06
N ASP A 361 11.17 -11.44 12.03
CA ASP A 361 12.51 -10.86 11.88
C ASP A 361 12.64 -9.87 10.72
N GLU A 362 11.59 -9.08 10.53
CA GLU A 362 11.63 -7.96 9.59
C GLU A 362 12.85 -7.09 9.84
N ALA A 363 13.62 -6.81 8.80
CA ALA A 363 14.92 -6.16 8.93
C ALA A 363 15.27 -5.28 7.74
N VAL A 364 16.15 -4.31 7.97
CA VAL A 364 16.74 -3.47 6.95
C VAL A 364 18.27 -3.47 7.05
N SER A 365 18.96 -3.54 5.91
CA SER A 365 20.41 -3.37 5.84
C SER A 365 20.80 -1.94 6.23
N LEU A 366 21.77 -1.80 7.15
CA LEU A 366 22.32 -0.48 7.55
C LEU A 366 22.97 0.25 6.37
N SER A 367 23.61 -0.50 5.47
CA SER A 367 24.19 0.05 4.23
C SER A 367 23.11 0.61 3.31
N ASP A 368 21.99 -0.11 3.14
CA ASP A 368 20.90 0.34 2.28
C ASP A 368 20.15 1.53 2.89
N LEU A 369 19.95 1.56 4.20
CA LEU A 369 19.38 2.70 4.91
C LEU A 369 20.22 3.98 4.68
N LYS A 370 21.55 3.87 4.82
CA LYS A 370 22.48 4.99 4.56
C LYS A 370 22.46 5.43 3.10
N LYS A 371 22.46 4.47 2.15
CA LYS A 371 22.36 4.77 0.71
C LYS A 371 21.02 5.41 0.36
N LEU A 372 19.91 4.97 0.94
CA LEU A 372 18.60 5.55 0.71
C LEU A 372 18.55 7.01 1.19
N THR A 373 19.12 7.31 2.35
CA THR A 373 19.27 8.69 2.85
C THR A 373 20.04 9.56 1.86
N LEU A 374 21.15 9.04 1.32
CA LEU A 374 21.95 9.74 0.31
C LEU A 374 21.16 9.98 -0.99
N ILE A 375 20.39 8.98 -1.45
CA ILE A 375 19.52 9.10 -2.62
C ILE A 375 18.49 10.20 -2.41
N TYR A 376 17.76 10.18 -1.30
CA TYR A 376 16.73 11.18 -0.99
C TYR A 376 17.33 12.60 -0.86
N SER A 377 18.50 12.73 -0.24
CA SER A 377 19.21 14.03 -0.15
C SER A 377 19.58 14.56 -1.54
N ASN A 378 20.09 13.71 -2.43
CA ASN A 378 20.42 14.11 -3.81
C ASN A 378 19.17 14.44 -4.63
N ILE A 379 18.05 13.73 -4.42
CA ILE A 379 16.79 14.05 -5.06
C ILE A 379 16.34 15.46 -4.69
N LEU A 380 16.32 15.79 -3.39
CA LEU A 380 15.95 17.14 -2.94
C LEU A 380 16.87 18.22 -3.51
N GLN A 381 18.21 17.98 -3.49
CA GLN A 381 19.18 18.93 -4.05
C GLN A 381 18.98 19.18 -5.55
N ASN A 382 18.61 18.18 -6.33
CA ASN A 382 18.41 18.34 -7.78
C ASN A 382 17.00 18.81 -8.13
N TYR A 383 16.02 18.56 -7.28
CA TYR A 383 14.65 19.00 -7.50
C TYR A 383 14.45 20.50 -7.31
N PHE A 384 15.21 21.11 -6.39
CA PHE A 384 15.13 22.53 -6.06
C PHE A 384 16.27 23.40 -6.68
N LYS A 385 17.04 22.84 -7.61
CA LYS A 385 17.94 23.62 -8.48
C LYS A 385 17.14 24.30 -9.59
#